data_4c3dd7b778634daf7036699a7ec50bb4
#
_entry.id   4c3dd7b778634daf7036699a7ec50bb4
#
_cell.length_a   1.000
_cell.length_b   1.000
_cell.length_c   1.000
_cell.angle_alpha   90.00
_cell.angle_beta   90.00
_cell.angle_gamma   90.00
#
_symmetry.space_group_name_H-M   'P 1'
#
loop_
_entity.id
_entity.type
_entity.pdbx_description
1 polymer ?
#
loop_
_entity_poly.entity_id
_entity_poly.type
_entity_poly.pdbx_seq_one_letter_code
_entity_poly.pdbx_strand_id
1 'polypeptide(L)'
;MNKDILLCGVGGQGTVLASKLIASAAMRCGNVVHSAETIGMAQRGGSVISHIRIGERAASPLIPRGNADILIAFEPAEAVRNLPYLKKESVVIVNSTPVKPTTEALQETGYDGTEMIAYLKKKADCVILDGEALLKKAGSARCFNMIVLGALA
;
A
#
# COMPACT_ATOMS: atom_id res chain seq x y z
N MET A 1 4.83 -9.14 18.89
CA MET A 1 4.59 -7.78 18.29
C MET A 1 3.16 -7.74 17.80
N ASN A 2 2.44 -6.62 17.99
CA ASN A 2 1.09 -6.46 17.40
C ASN A 2 1.16 -5.28 16.44
N LYS A 3 0.91 -5.52 15.15
CA LYS A 3 0.91 -4.49 14.10
C LYS A 3 -0.14 -4.81 13.05
N ASP A 4 -0.90 -3.79 12.66
CA ASP A 4 -1.89 -3.83 11.60
C ASP A 4 -1.35 -3.03 10.40
N ILE A 5 -1.07 -3.72 9.29
CA ILE A 5 -0.48 -3.14 8.08
C ILE A 5 -1.48 -3.28 6.93
N LEU A 6 -1.86 -2.16 6.35
CA LEU A 6 -2.73 -2.12 5.17
C LEU A 6 -1.88 -1.82 3.94
N LEU A 7 -2.01 -2.64 2.90
CA LEU A 7 -1.42 -2.35 1.60
C LEU A 7 -2.52 -2.03 0.60
N CYS A 8 -2.31 -1.03 -0.22
CA CYS A 8 -3.25 -0.67 -1.28
C CYS A 8 -2.54 -0.28 -2.57
N GLY A 9 -3.23 -0.46 -3.66
CA GLY A 9 -2.73 -0.12 -4.99
C GLY A 9 -3.69 -0.50 -6.09
N VAL A 10 -3.20 -0.45 -7.31
CA VAL A 10 -3.93 -0.83 -8.52
C VAL A 10 -3.53 -2.24 -8.94
N GLY A 11 -4.47 -3.01 -9.46
CA GLY A 11 -4.23 -4.37 -9.93
C GLY A 11 -3.08 -4.43 -10.94
N GLY A 12 -2.11 -5.30 -10.67
CA GLY A 12 -0.87 -5.44 -11.45
C GLY A 12 0.38 -4.82 -10.80
N GLN A 13 0.25 -4.01 -9.74
CA GLN A 13 1.40 -3.38 -9.06
C GLN A 13 2.12 -4.32 -8.06
N GLY A 14 1.60 -5.51 -7.82
CA GLY A 14 2.23 -6.49 -6.93
C GLY A 14 1.92 -6.30 -5.43
N THR A 15 0.85 -5.60 -5.09
CA THR A 15 0.36 -5.39 -3.72
C THR A 15 0.20 -6.71 -2.96
N VAL A 16 -0.42 -7.71 -3.61
CA VAL A 16 -0.62 -9.07 -3.07
C VAL A 16 0.71 -9.79 -2.82
N LEU A 17 1.69 -9.63 -3.72
CA LEU A 17 3.01 -10.24 -3.53
C LEU A 17 3.72 -9.61 -2.32
N ALA A 18 3.68 -8.28 -2.20
CA ALA A 18 4.27 -7.59 -1.06
C ALA A 18 3.62 -8.02 0.26
N SER A 19 2.29 -8.18 0.30
CA SER A 19 1.58 -8.64 1.49
C SER A 19 2.03 -10.04 1.91
N LYS A 20 2.16 -10.97 0.96
CA LYS A 20 2.64 -12.33 1.21
C LYS A 20 4.07 -12.37 1.74
N LEU A 21 4.95 -11.50 1.22
CA LEU A 21 6.33 -11.41 1.69
C LEU A 21 6.41 -10.91 3.13
N ILE A 22 5.65 -9.85 3.47
CA ILE A 22 5.57 -9.33 4.84
C ILE A 22 5.03 -10.41 5.79
N ALA A 23 3.93 -11.05 5.43
CA ALA A 23 3.32 -12.11 6.23
C ALA A 23 4.29 -13.28 6.47
N SER A 24 4.98 -13.73 5.41
CA SER A 24 5.98 -14.81 5.50
C SER A 24 7.16 -14.42 6.39
N ALA A 25 7.66 -13.20 6.28
CA ALA A 25 8.75 -12.71 7.12
C ALA A 25 8.33 -12.66 8.60
N ALA A 26 7.15 -12.13 8.90
CA ALA A 26 6.64 -12.07 10.27
C ALA A 26 6.43 -13.47 10.88
N MET A 27 5.89 -14.43 10.10
CA MET A 27 5.76 -15.82 10.55
C MET A 27 7.12 -16.49 10.83
N ARG A 28 8.13 -16.23 9.99
CA ARG A 28 9.49 -16.73 10.22
C ARG A 28 10.12 -16.17 11.51
N CYS A 29 9.71 -14.99 11.93
CA CYS A 29 10.08 -14.40 13.22
C CYS A 29 9.22 -14.90 14.39
N GLY A 30 8.42 -15.94 14.21
CA GLY A 30 7.60 -16.56 15.26
C GLY A 30 6.30 -15.81 15.60
N ASN A 31 5.87 -14.85 14.76
CA ASN A 31 4.61 -14.13 14.99
C ASN A 31 3.42 -14.88 14.39
N VAL A 32 2.26 -14.77 15.04
CA VAL A 32 0.97 -15.13 14.45
C VAL A 32 0.60 -14.06 13.42
N VAL A 33 0.15 -14.46 12.25
CA VAL A 33 -0.23 -13.53 11.18
C VAL A 33 -1.58 -13.93 10.59
N HIS A 34 -2.47 -12.95 10.47
CA HIS A 34 -3.72 -13.07 9.74
C HIS A 34 -3.66 -12.13 8.52
N SER A 35 -4.04 -12.64 7.36
CA SER A 35 -4.08 -11.82 6.14
C SER A 35 -5.38 -12.04 5.38
N ALA A 36 -5.85 -10.99 4.72
CA ALA A 36 -6.97 -11.02 3.79
C ALA A 36 -6.72 -10.06 2.63
N GLU A 37 -7.25 -10.40 1.48
CA GLU A 37 -7.13 -9.61 0.27
C GLU A 37 -8.53 -9.26 -0.24
N THR A 38 -8.75 -7.99 -0.52
CA THR A 38 -9.95 -7.52 -1.20
C THR A 38 -9.56 -7.12 -2.61
N ILE A 39 -9.95 -7.94 -3.56
CA ILE A 39 -9.68 -7.73 -4.98
C ILE A 39 -11.00 -7.32 -5.64
N GLY A 40 -11.01 -6.16 -6.31
CA GLY A 40 -12.15 -5.74 -7.11
C GLY A 40 -12.39 -6.67 -8.31
N MET A 41 -13.56 -6.56 -8.94
CA MET A 41 -13.92 -7.37 -10.12
C MET A 41 -12.96 -7.15 -11.31
N ALA A 42 -12.33 -5.98 -11.41
CA ALA A 42 -11.30 -5.69 -12.41
C ALA A 42 -9.93 -6.15 -11.89
N GLN A 43 -9.43 -7.27 -12.38
CA GLN A 43 -8.11 -7.80 -12.00
C GLN A 43 -6.94 -6.92 -12.50
N ARG A 44 -7.17 -6.05 -13.48
CA ARG A 44 -6.21 -5.05 -13.98
C ARG A 44 -6.85 -3.66 -13.89
N GLY A 45 -6.13 -2.69 -13.32
CA GLY A 45 -6.61 -1.33 -13.18
C GLY A 45 -7.62 -1.09 -12.06
N GLY A 46 -8.12 -2.12 -11.37
CA GLY A 46 -9.00 -2.01 -10.22
C GLY A 46 -8.24 -1.84 -8.91
N SER A 47 -8.92 -1.27 -7.90
CA SER A 47 -8.37 -1.15 -6.54
C SER A 47 -8.13 -2.52 -5.90
N VAL A 48 -6.97 -2.69 -5.29
CA VAL A 48 -6.56 -3.88 -4.54
C VAL A 48 -6.15 -3.47 -3.15
N ILE A 49 -6.71 -4.12 -2.13
CA ILE A 49 -6.39 -3.88 -0.73
C ILE A 49 -5.98 -5.20 -0.10
N SER A 50 -4.83 -5.22 0.58
CA SER A 50 -4.37 -6.36 1.36
C SER A 50 -4.26 -5.95 2.84
N HIS A 51 -4.86 -6.73 3.71
CA HIS A 51 -4.81 -6.57 5.16
C HIS A 51 -3.81 -7.56 5.73
N ILE A 52 -2.92 -7.10 6.61
CA ILE A 52 -1.99 -7.94 7.36
C ILE A 52 -2.10 -7.55 8.82
N ARG A 53 -2.42 -8.51 9.67
CA ARG A 53 -2.49 -8.35 11.11
C ARG A 53 -1.50 -9.28 11.78
N ILE A 54 -0.51 -8.70 12.43
CA ILE A 54 0.57 -9.42 13.10
C ILE A 54 0.30 -9.42 14.59
N GLY A 55 0.30 -10.59 15.21
CA GLY A 55 0.15 -10.79 16.65
C GLY A 55 -1.16 -11.49 17.05
N GLU A 56 -1.23 -11.90 18.31
CA GLU A 56 -2.30 -12.78 18.84
C GLU A 56 -3.64 -12.05 19.06
N ARG A 57 -3.67 -10.72 19.02
CA ARG A 57 -4.89 -9.94 19.29
C ARG A 57 -5.88 -9.91 18.12
N ALA A 58 -5.49 -10.41 16.97
CA ALA A 58 -6.32 -10.36 15.77
C ALA A 58 -7.31 -11.54 15.75
N ALA A 59 -8.58 -11.29 16.06
CA ALA A 59 -9.66 -12.28 15.91
C ALA A 59 -10.19 -12.38 14.45
N SER A 60 -9.83 -11.44 13.59
CA SER A 60 -10.24 -11.37 12.18
C SER A 60 -9.07 -10.87 11.32
N PRO A 61 -8.93 -11.37 10.09
CA PRO A 61 -7.89 -10.88 9.19
C PRO A 61 -8.13 -9.46 8.67
N LEU A 62 -9.36 -8.95 8.74
CA LEU A 62 -9.69 -7.61 8.28
C LEU A 62 -9.35 -6.57 9.35
N ILE A 63 -8.62 -5.53 8.94
CA ILE A 63 -8.31 -4.38 9.79
C ILE A 63 -9.55 -3.49 9.84
N PRO A 64 -10.10 -3.16 11.02
CA PRO A 64 -11.17 -2.19 11.13
C PRO A 64 -10.69 -0.78 10.76
N ARG A 65 -11.61 0.09 10.34
CA ARG A 65 -11.29 1.51 10.14
C ARG A 65 -10.75 2.13 11.43
N GLY A 66 -9.75 3.00 11.29
CA GLY A 66 -9.10 3.66 12.42
C GLY A 66 -8.09 2.81 13.18
N ASN A 67 -7.71 1.61 12.68
CA ASN A 67 -6.83 0.70 13.41
C ASN A 67 -5.51 0.36 12.70
N ALA A 68 -5.32 0.74 11.44
CA ALA A 68 -4.07 0.48 10.75
C ALA A 68 -2.91 1.29 11.36
N ASP A 69 -1.83 0.62 11.70
CA ASP A 69 -0.57 1.22 12.13
C ASP A 69 0.21 1.81 10.98
N ILE A 70 0.19 1.11 9.85
CA ILE A 70 0.96 1.45 8.66
C ILE A 70 0.08 1.26 7.43
N LEU A 71 0.12 2.24 6.53
CA LEU A 71 -0.44 2.15 5.20
C LEU A 71 0.70 2.14 4.18
N ILE A 72 0.78 1.10 3.38
CA ILE A 72 1.70 1.00 2.25
C ILE A 72 0.90 1.14 0.97
N ALA A 73 1.13 2.22 0.23
CA ALA A 73 0.39 2.53 -0.98
C ALA A 73 1.29 2.54 -2.21
N PHE A 74 0.93 1.73 -3.17
CA PHE A 74 1.62 1.63 -4.45
C PHE A 74 1.20 2.73 -5.43
N GLU A 75 0.12 3.47 -5.09
CA GLU A 75 -0.47 4.51 -5.93
C GLU A 75 -1.08 5.62 -5.05
N PRO A 76 -0.90 6.93 -5.41
CA PRO A 76 -1.31 8.05 -4.55
C PRO A 76 -2.82 8.14 -4.27
N ALA A 77 -3.68 7.94 -5.27
CA ALA A 77 -5.13 8.01 -5.07
C ALA A 77 -5.64 6.86 -4.20
N GLU A 78 -5.05 5.67 -4.33
CA GLU A 78 -5.36 4.54 -3.47
C GLU A 78 -4.95 4.80 -2.01
N ALA A 79 -3.83 5.51 -1.78
CA ALA A 79 -3.46 5.96 -0.44
C ALA A 79 -4.54 6.86 0.17
N VAL A 80 -5.01 7.86 -0.57
CA VAL A 80 -6.06 8.78 -0.09
C VAL A 80 -7.37 8.04 0.21
N ARG A 81 -7.80 7.10 -0.64
CA ARG A 81 -9.01 6.29 -0.43
C ARG A 81 -8.96 5.47 0.86
N ASN A 82 -7.76 5.04 1.24
CA ASN A 82 -7.56 4.15 2.38
C ASN A 82 -7.15 4.88 3.67
N LEU A 83 -7.03 6.21 3.68
CA LEU A 83 -6.81 7.00 4.89
C LEU A 83 -7.77 6.69 6.05
N PRO A 84 -9.07 6.40 5.82
CA PRO A 84 -9.99 6.07 6.92
C PRO A 84 -9.61 4.81 7.73
N TYR A 85 -8.70 3.98 7.25
CA TYR A 85 -8.20 2.84 8.00
C TYR A 85 -7.12 3.20 9.02
N LEU A 86 -6.45 4.34 8.85
CA LEU A 86 -5.33 4.76 9.69
C LEU A 86 -5.80 5.16 11.09
N LYS A 87 -5.05 4.76 12.09
CA LYS A 87 -5.16 5.31 13.43
C LYS A 87 -4.41 6.65 13.55
N LYS A 88 -4.54 7.32 14.68
CA LYS A 88 -4.04 8.69 14.90
C LYS A 88 -2.51 8.82 14.75
N GLU A 89 -1.75 7.79 15.13
CA GLU A 89 -0.28 7.79 15.12
C GLU A 89 0.26 6.75 14.13
N SER A 90 -0.19 6.83 12.91
CA SER A 90 0.17 5.89 11.84
C SER A 90 1.10 6.53 10.83
N VAL A 91 1.83 5.70 10.10
CA VAL A 91 2.74 6.10 9.02
C VAL A 91 2.19 5.66 7.68
N VAL A 92 2.33 6.51 6.68
CA VAL A 92 2.00 6.23 5.28
C VAL A 92 3.30 6.11 4.48
N ILE A 93 3.52 4.97 3.86
CA ILE A 93 4.59 4.79 2.87
C ILE A 93 3.90 4.80 1.50
N VAL A 94 4.18 5.78 0.67
CA VAL A 94 3.47 5.97 -0.61
C VAL A 94 4.42 6.16 -1.77
N ASN A 95 4.16 5.44 -2.86
CA ASN A 95 4.78 5.72 -4.16
C ASN A 95 4.18 6.99 -4.76
N SER A 96 5.04 7.91 -5.20
CA SER A 96 4.60 9.16 -5.85
C SER A 96 4.19 8.98 -7.31
N THR A 97 4.60 7.86 -7.95
CA THR A 97 4.28 7.59 -9.35
C THR A 97 2.80 7.20 -9.50
N PRO A 98 1.98 7.99 -10.22
CA PRO A 98 0.57 7.67 -10.41
C PRO A 98 0.38 6.55 -11.43
N VAL A 99 -0.71 5.80 -11.28
CA VAL A 99 -1.20 4.90 -12.33
C VAL A 99 -2.49 5.48 -12.90
N LYS A 100 -2.42 5.92 -14.15
CA LYS A 100 -3.59 6.48 -14.82
C LYS A 100 -4.70 5.43 -14.96
N PRO A 101 -5.95 5.76 -14.57
CA PRO A 101 -7.09 4.88 -14.80
C PRO A 101 -7.26 4.57 -16.30
N THR A 102 -7.72 3.37 -16.61
CA THR A 102 -8.01 3.00 -18.02
C THR A 102 -9.06 3.88 -18.68
N THR A 103 -9.93 4.50 -17.87
CA THR A 103 -10.94 5.47 -18.31
C THR A 103 -10.33 6.83 -18.71
N GLU A 104 -9.08 7.12 -18.35
CA GLU A 104 -8.41 8.37 -18.73
C GLU A 104 -8.13 8.47 -20.24
N ALA A 105 -8.05 7.32 -20.93
CA ALA A 105 -8.02 7.31 -22.40
C ALA A 105 -9.30 7.89 -23.05
N LEU A 106 -10.38 7.98 -22.27
CA LEU A 106 -11.68 8.55 -22.70
C LEU A 106 -11.90 10.00 -22.24
N GLN A 107 -11.21 10.42 -21.18
CA GLN A 107 -11.29 11.78 -20.61
C GLN A 107 -9.92 12.13 -20.02
N GLU A 108 -9.21 13.06 -20.65
CA GLU A 108 -7.95 13.59 -20.10
C GLU A 108 -8.23 14.35 -18.80
N THR A 109 -8.08 13.70 -17.66
CA THR A 109 -8.28 14.33 -16.34
C THR A 109 -7.05 15.09 -15.86
N GLY A 110 -5.90 14.89 -16.52
CA GLY A 110 -4.63 15.49 -16.13
C GLY A 110 -4.09 14.94 -14.81
N TYR A 111 -4.56 13.77 -14.37
CA TYR A 111 -4.12 13.15 -13.11
C TYR A 111 -2.62 12.83 -13.13
N ASP A 112 -1.86 13.43 -12.22
CA ASP A 112 -0.41 13.23 -12.03
C ASP A 112 -0.03 12.82 -10.60
N GLY A 113 -1.00 12.65 -9.70
CA GLY A 113 -0.79 12.25 -8.30
C GLY A 113 -0.36 13.38 -7.36
N THR A 114 0.00 14.56 -7.88
CA THR A 114 0.58 15.67 -7.07
C THR A 114 -0.38 16.15 -5.99
N GLU A 115 -1.65 16.35 -6.31
CA GLU A 115 -2.66 16.79 -5.36
C GLU A 115 -2.88 15.75 -4.25
N MET A 116 -2.86 14.45 -4.60
CA MET A 116 -3.02 13.36 -3.63
C MET A 116 -1.87 13.33 -2.65
N ILE A 117 -0.64 13.46 -3.13
CA ILE A 117 0.56 13.54 -2.28
C ILE A 117 0.52 14.77 -1.37
N ALA A 118 0.12 15.93 -1.89
CA ALA A 118 -0.02 17.15 -1.08
C ALA A 118 -1.09 16.99 0.01
N TYR A 119 -2.19 16.32 -0.30
CA TYR A 119 -3.25 16.01 0.67
C TYR A 119 -2.76 15.03 1.75
N LEU A 120 -2.07 13.95 1.36
CA LEU A 120 -1.52 12.97 2.30
C LEU A 120 -0.58 13.60 3.32
N LYS A 121 0.35 14.46 2.87
CA LYS A 121 1.29 15.20 3.74
C LYS A 121 0.60 16.04 4.81
N LYS A 122 -0.61 16.53 4.54
CA LYS A 122 -1.41 17.30 5.51
C LYS A 122 -2.15 16.43 6.52
N LYS A 123 -2.36 15.15 6.21
CA LYS A 123 -3.24 14.26 6.98
C LYS A 123 -2.52 13.20 7.80
N ALA A 124 -1.32 12.81 7.39
CA ALA A 124 -0.56 11.74 8.02
C ALA A 124 0.94 11.98 7.93
N ASP A 125 1.71 11.28 8.77
CA ASP A 125 3.15 11.18 8.61
C ASP A 125 3.46 10.31 7.38
N CYS A 126 4.17 10.89 6.38
CA CYS A 126 4.33 10.29 5.07
C CYS A 126 5.78 10.11 4.67
N VAL A 127 6.15 8.89 4.36
CA VAL A 127 7.38 8.52 3.63
C VAL A 127 7.02 8.40 2.15
N ILE A 128 7.55 9.30 1.32
CA ILE A 128 7.25 9.34 -0.11
C ILE A 128 8.40 8.70 -0.88
N LEU A 129 8.06 7.71 -1.68
CA LEU A 129 8.99 7.00 -2.54
C LEU A 129 8.86 7.52 -3.98
N ASP A 130 9.95 8.00 -4.55
CA ASP A 130 10.04 8.25 -5.98
C ASP A 130 10.32 6.93 -6.69
N GLY A 131 9.25 6.23 -7.07
CA GLY A 131 9.33 4.90 -7.66
C GLY A 131 10.12 4.86 -8.96
N GLU A 132 10.01 5.88 -9.81
CA GLU A 132 10.75 5.94 -11.09
C GLU A 132 12.25 6.08 -10.86
N ALA A 133 12.67 7.00 -10.01
CA ALA A 133 14.07 7.20 -9.69
C ALA A 133 14.68 5.97 -9.00
N LEU A 134 13.93 5.34 -8.07
CA LEU A 134 14.38 4.15 -7.36
C LEU A 134 14.50 2.93 -8.29
N LEU A 135 13.55 2.75 -9.21
CA LEU A 135 13.61 1.67 -10.20
C LEU A 135 14.74 1.83 -11.19
N LYS A 136 15.05 3.07 -11.63
CA LYS A 136 16.22 3.35 -12.45
C LYS A 136 17.53 2.93 -11.76
N LYS A 137 17.64 3.20 -10.45
CA LYS A 137 18.81 2.77 -9.65
C LYS A 137 18.87 1.25 -9.47
N ALA A 138 17.71 0.60 -9.27
CA ALA A 138 17.62 -0.85 -9.09
C ALA A 138 17.82 -1.64 -10.39
N GLY A 139 17.72 -1.01 -11.55
CA GLY A 139 17.92 -1.63 -12.86
C GLY A 139 16.80 -2.57 -13.32
N SER A 140 15.70 -2.70 -12.56
CA SER A 140 14.58 -3.57 -12.92
C SER A 140 13.26 -3.09 -12.31
N ALA A 141 12.21 -3.01 -13.14
CA ALA A 141 10.86 -2.71 -12.68
C ALA A 141 10.30 -3.76 -11.70
N ARG A 142 10.82 -4.98 -11.73
CA ARG A 142 10.40 -6.08 -10.84
C ARG A 142 10.85 -5.90 -9.39
N CYS A 143 11.82 -4.99 -9.14
CA CYS A 143 12.35 -4.74 -7.79
C CYS A 143 11.47 -3.82 -6.94
N PHE A 144 10.38 -3.24 -7.48
CA PHE A 144 9.59 -2.24 -6.78
C PHE A 144 9.03 -2.74 -5.45
N ASN A 145 8.53 -3.98 -5.39
CA ASN A 145 8.05 -4.57 -4.15
C ASN A 145 9.15 -4.65 -3.07
N MET A 146 10.38 -4.97 -3.48
CA MET A 146 11.52 -5.03 -2.55
C MET A 146 11.93 -3.64 -2.05
N ILE A 147 11.83 -2.62 -2.91
CA ILE A 147 12.07 -1.23 -2.53
C ILE A 147 11.08 -0.77 -1.47
N VAL A 148 9.79 -1.05 -1.69
CA VAL A 148 8.72 -0.72 -0.74
C VAL A 148 8.90 -1.46 0.58
N LEU A 149 9.28 -2.74 0.53
CA LEU A 149 9.59 -3.52 1.74
C LEU A 149 10.82 -2.98 2.48
N GLY A 150 11.84 -2.52 1.76
CA GLY A 150 13.00 -1.87 2.35
C GLY A 150 12.67 -0.54 3.06
N ALA A 151 11.65 0.18 2.60
CA ALA A 151 11.17 1.38 3.29
C ALA A 151 10.35 1.07 4.55
N LEU A 152 9.81 -0.15 4.68
CA LEU A 152 9.08 -0.62 5.86
C LEU A 152 10.03 -1.09 6.97
N ALA A 153 11.20 -1.59 6.60
CA ALA A 153 12.18 -2.17 7.53
C ALA A 153 12.93 -1.12 8.34
#